data_f415969e17fd2aa436d427c0eb41eda1
#
_entry.id   f415969e17fd2aa436d427c0eb41eda1
#
_cell.length_a   1.000
_cell.length_b   1.000
_cell.length_c   1.000
_cell.angle_alpha   90.00
_cell.angle_beta   90.00
_cell.angle_gamma   90.00
#
_symmetry.space_group_name_H-M   'P 1'
#
loop_
_entity.id
_entity.type
_entity.pdbx_description
1 polymer ?
#
loop_
_entity_poly.entity_id
_entity_poly.type
_entity_poly.pdbx_seq_one_letter_code
_entity_poly.pdbx_strand_id
1 'polypeptide(L)'
;ASGSQGPVAQAPVALVFCAVPSRSAARYGAKGEQLFCIQDATIACAYAQLAATALGLTSVWIGAVHEPEVVQEALRLDDGLWPVCFLAIGHPAESPERTTRRRLSDLVHELPR
;
A
#
# COMPACT_ATOMS: atom_id res chain seq x y z
N ALA A 1 -12.35 10.44 -3.31
CA ALA A 1 -10.97 10.36 -3.82
C ALA A 1 -10.47 8.92 -3.85
N SER A 2 -10.82 8.11 -2.89
CA SER A 2 -10.39 6.71 -2.80
C SER A 2 -11.50 5.73 -3.24
N GLY A 3 -12.33 6.12 -4.19
CA GLY A 3 -13.44 5.29 -4.66
C GLY A 3 -14.51 5.05 -3.59
N SER A 4 -14.73 6.01 -2.73
CA SER A 4 -15.72 5.94 -1.64
C SER A 4 -15.43 4.83 -0.62
N GLN A 5 -14.16 4.49 -0.40
CA GLN A 5 -13.77 3.52 0.63
C GLN A 5 -14.05 4.09 2.02
N GLY A 6 -15.01 3.48 2.73
CA GLY A 6 -15.42 3.91 4.06
C GLY A 6 -14.28 4.03 5.07
N PRO A 7 -13.36 3.05 5.15
CA PRO A 7 -12.23 3.13 6.10
C PRO A 7 -11.37 4.37 5.93
N VAL A 8 -11.11 4.80 4.70
CA VAL A 8 -10.32 6.03 4.45
C VAL A 8 -11.06 7.26 4.94
N ALA A 9 -12.37 7.34 4.66
CA ALA A 9 -13.17 8.49 5.05
C ALA A 9 -13.38 8.59 6.56
N GLN A 10 -13.40 7.45 7.26
CA GLN A 10 -13.67 7.39 8.69
C GLN A 10 -12.41 7.39 9.56
N ALA A 11 -11.27 7.01 9.01
CA ALA A 11 -10.04 6.92 9.78
C ALA A 11 -9.53 8.30 10.17
N PRO A 12 -8.96 8.45 11.40
CA PRO A 12 -8.34 9.71 11.80
C PRO A 12 -7.10 10.04 10.99
N VAL A 13 -6.42 9.05 10.45
CA VAL A 13 -5.22 9.22 9.61
C VAL A 13 -5.29 8.25 8.45
N ALA A 14 -4.95 8.73 7.27
CA ALA A 14 -4.74 7.89 6.10
C ALA A 14 -3.40 8.26 5.47
N LEU A 15 -2.55 7.26 5.26
CA LEU A 15 -1.29 7.43 4.53
C LEU A 15 -1.54 7.04 3.08
N VAL A 16 -1.08 7.86 2.16
CA VAL A 16 -1.10 7.52 0.74
C VAL A 16 0.33 7.19 0.31
N PHE A 17 0.51 6.03 -0.29
CA PHE A 17 1.82 5.57 -0.76
C PHE A 17 1.88 5.79 -2.27
N CYS A 18 2.84 6.60 -2.68
CA CYS A 18 2.98 7.02 -4.07
C CYS A 18 4.27 6.47 -4.66
N ALA A 19 4.18 6.02 -5.91
CA ALA A 19 5.35 5.72 -6.71
C ALA A 19 5.88 7.02 -7.33
N VAL A 20 7.19 7.05 -7.59
CA VAL A 20 7.83 8.15 -8.34
C VAL A 20 8.49 7.52 -9.57
N PRO A 21 7.72 7.30 -10.65
CA PRO A 21 8.22 6.57 -11.82
C PRO A 21 9.50 7.13 -12.42
N SER A 22 9.61 8.45 -12.51
CA SER A 22 10.79 9.10 -13.10
C SER A 22 12.07 8.80 -12.33
N ARG A 23 11.97 8.73 -11.00
CA ARG A 23 13.12 8.46 -10.13
C ARG A 23 13.63 7.04 -10.34
N SER A 24 12.73 6.08 -10.42
CA SER A 24 13.06 4.69 -10.66
C SER A 24 13.56 4.48 -12.09
N ALA A 25 12.94 5.16 -13.06
CA ALA A 25 13.35 5.08 -14.46
C ALA A 25 14.77 5.60 -14.68
N ALA A 26 15.20 6.61 -13.94
CA ALA A 26 16.54 7.17 -14.05
C ALA A 26 17.64 6.12 -13.80
N ARG A 27 17.34 5.13 -12.95
CA ARG A 27 18.30 4.05 -12.65
C ARG A 27 18.01 2.77 -13.41
N TYR A 28 16.75 2.41 -13.60
CA TYR A 28 16.35 1.08 -14.10
C TYR A 28 15.59 1.13 -15.42
N GLY A 29 15.42 2.30 -16.02
CA GLY A 29 14.73 2.44 -17.30
C GLY A 29 13.25 2.06 -17.23
N ALA A 30 12.75 1.41 -18.27
CA ALA A 30 11.33 1.06 -18.38
C ALA A 30 10.86 0.14 -17.26
N LYS A 31 11.68 -0.78 -16.79
CA LYS A 31 11.33 -1.66 -15.66
C LYS A 31 11.14 -0.88 -14.37
N GLY A 32 11.95 0.13 -14.14
CA GLY A 32 11.81 1.02 -12.99
C GLY A 32 10.51 1.80 -13.05
N GLU A 33 10.20 2.34 -14.21
CA GLU A 33 9.01 3.14 -14.43
C GLU A 33 7.72 2.33 -14.31
N GLN A 34 7.72 1.11 -14.86
CA GLN A 34 6.49 0.31 -14.97
C GLN A 34 6.27 -0.66 -13.82
N LEU A 35 7.33 -1.08 -13.13
CA LEU A 35 7.23 -2.13 -12.13
C LEU A 35 7.90 -1.77 -10.81
N PHE A 36 9.19 -1.45 -10.82
CA PHE A 36 9.95 -1.31 -9.57
C PHE A 36 9.44 -0.18 -8.69
N CYS A 37 8.99 0.92 -9.28
CA CYS A 37 8.46 2.04 -8.49
C CYS A 37 7.17 1.64 -7.75
N ILE A 38 6.34 0.79 -8.34
CA ILE A 38 5.12 0.29 -7.72
C ILE A 38 5.47 -0.67 -6.58
N GLN A 39 6.45 -1.56 -6.82
CA GLN A 39 6.93 -2.48 -5.79
C GLN A 39 7.50 -1.72 -4.59
N ASP A 40 8.26 -0.67 -4.82
CA ASP A 40 8.83 0.16 -3.76
C ASP A 40 7.75 0.78 -2.88
N ALA A 41 6.73 1.36 -3.49
CA ALA A 41 5.62 1.95 -2.75
C ALA A 41 4.84 0.90 -1.95
N THR A 42 4.65 -0.29 -2.54
CA THR A 42 3.97 -1.41 -1.90
C THR A 42 4.75 -1.92 -0.69
N ILE A 43 6.06 -2.05 -0.81
CA ILE A 43 6.93 -2.46 0.30
C ILE A 43 6.86 -1.44 1.45
N ALA A 44 6.90 -0.15 1.12
CA ALA A 44 6.80 0.91 2.13
C ALA A 44 5.47 0.82 2.89
N CYS A 45 4.37 0.56 2.19
CA CYS A 45 3.07 0.39 2.81
C CYS A 45 3.05 -0.83 3.76
N ALA A 46 3.64 -1.95 3.34
CA ALA A 46 3.73 -3.15 4.17
C ALA A 46 4.47 -2.89 5.48
N TYR A 47 5.61 -2.20 5.41
CA TYR A 47 6.37 -1.84 6.60
C TYR A 47 5.60 -0.88 7.51
N ALA A 48 4.89 0.08 6.93
CA ALA A 48 4.06 0.99 7.71
C ALA A 48 2.94 0.25 8.44
N GLN A 49 2.35 -0.75 7.80
CA GLN A 49 1.31 -1.58 8.42
C GLN A 49 1.85 -2.36 9.62
N LEU A 50 3.03 -2.95 9.49
CA LEU A 50 3.69 -3.64 10.59
C LEU A 50 4.04 -2.67 11.72
N ALA A 51 4.54 -1.48 11.39
CA ALA A 51 4.85 -0.46 12.38
C ALA A 51 3.61 -0.02 13.16
N ALA A 52 2.48 0.17 12.47
CA ALA A 52 1.23 0.51 13.12
C ALA A 52 0.82 -0.55 14.14
N THR A 53 0.92 -1.82 13.77
CA THR A 53 0.63 -2.94 14.66
C THR A 53 1.56 -2.92 15.88
N ALA A 54 2.85 -2.67 15.69
CA ALA A 54 3.83 -2.60 16.77
C ALA A 54 3.51 -1.46 17.75
N LEU A 55 2.87 -0.40 17.28
CA LEU A 55 2.47 0.73 18.11
C LEU A 55 1.08 0.55 18.75
N GLY A 56 0.45 -0.60 18.61
CA GLY A 56 -0.87 -0.87 19.15
C GLY A 56 -2.00 -0.25 18.36
N LEU A 57 -1.74 0.16 17.12
CA LEU A 57 -2.74 0.70 16.22
C LEU A 57 -3.25 -0.39 15.29
N THR A 58 -4.41 -0.14 14.69
CA THR A 58 -4.94 -1.00 13.63
C THR A 58 -4.88 -0.27 12.30
N SER A 59 -4.89 -1.02 11.22
CA SER A 59 -4.84 -0.43 9.88
C SER A 59 -5.57 -1.28 8.87
N VAL A 60 -5.98 -0.64 7.78
CA VAL A 60 -6.59 -1.31 6.64
C VAL A 60 -5.84 -0.90 5.38
N TRP A 61 -5.35 -1.89 4.64
CA TRP A 61 -4.71 -1.67 3.35
C TRP A 61 -5.77 -1.55 2.27
N ILE A 62 -5.74 -0.47 1.53
CA ILE A 62 -6.67 -0.22 0.43
C ILE A 62 -5.87 -0.07 -0.84
N GLY A 63 -5.89 -1.12 -1.67
CA GLY A 63 -5.19 -1.14 -2.95
C GLY A 63 -6.06 -0.76 -4.13
N ALA A 64 -7.36 -0.56 -3.91
CA ALA A 64 -8.30 -0.26 -4.98
C ALA A 64 -8.31 1.23 -5.33
N VAL A 65 -7.21 1.71 -5.88
CA VAL A 65 -7.10 3.08 -6.41
C VAL A 65 -7.45 3.00 -7.90
N HIS A 66 -8.75 3.09 -8.19
CA HIS A 66 -9.24 2.88 -9.56
C HIS A 66 -8.95 4.04 -10.50
N GLU A 67 -8.90 5.24 -9.96
CA GLU A 67 -8.68 6.46 -10.74
C GLU A 67 -7.57 7.30 -10.10
N PRO A 68 -6.30 6.92 -10.34
CA PRO A 68 -5.17 7.61 -9.71
C PRO A 68 -5.13 9.11 -9.97
N GLU A 69 -5.55 9.54 -11.15
CA GLU A 69 -5.58 10.95 -11.53
C GLU A 69 -6.54 11.76 -10.65
N VAL A 70 -7.68 11.16 -10.29
CA VAL A 70 -8.66 11.80 -9.40
C VAL A 70 -8.07 11.98 -8.01
N VAL A 71 -7.34 10.96 -7.53
CA VAL A 71 -6.66 11.02 -6.23
C VAL A 71 -5.57 12.08 -6.24
N GLN A 72 -4.77 12.16 -7.31
CA GLN A 72 -3.75 13.19 -7.47
C GLN A 72 -4.34 14.59 -7.35
N GLU A 73 -5.43 14.82 -8.04
CA GLU A 73 -6.13 16.12 -8.03
C GLU A 73 -6.71 16.42 -6.65
N ALA A 74 -7.43 15.46 -6.06
CA ALA A 74 -8.09 15.64 -4.77
C ALA A 74 -7.11 15.94 -3.63
N LEU A 75 -5.93 15.31 -3.65
CA LEU A 75 -4.89 15.48 -2.64
C LEU A 75 -3.85 16.51 -3.01
N ARG A 76 -3.99 17.15 -4.16
CA ARG A 76 -3.05 18.16 -4.70
C ARG A 76 -1.62 17.62 -4.76
N LEU A 77 -1.48 16.39 -5.23
CA LEU A 77 -0.18 15.77 -5.41
C LEU A 77 0.50 16.33 -6.66
N ASP A 78 1.83 16.38 -6.64
CA ASP A 78 2.60 16.71 -7.83
C ASP A 78 2.37 15.64 -8.91
N ASP A 79 2.43 16.02 -10.18
CA ASP A 79 2.20 15.12 -11.31
C ASP A 79 3.11 13.90 -11.31
N GLY A 80 4.31 14.03 -10.74
CA GLY A 80 5.26 12.93 -10.65
C GLY A 80 4.98 11.93 -9.54
N LEU A 81 3.97 12.16 -8.70
CA LEU A 81 3.58 11.27 -7.61
C LEU A 81 2.37 10.44 -8.02
N TRP A 82 2.57 9.14 -8.19
CA TRP A 82 1.52 8.23 -8.63
C TRP A 82 0.97 7.43 -7.44
N PRO A 83 -0.28 7.68 -7.02
CA PRO A 83 -0.82 6.96 -5.86
C PRO A 83 -1.04 5.49 -6.16
N VAL A 84 -0.49 4.63 -5.29
CA VAL A 84 -0.54 3.17 -5.43
C VAL A 84 -1.57 2.56 -4.48
N CYS A 85 -1.53 2.96 -3.23
CA CYS A 85 -2.41 2.41 -2.20
C CYS A 85 -2.53 3.36 -1.02
N PHE A 86 -3.54 3.10 -0.18
CA PHE A 86 -3.77 3.82 1.06
C PHE A 86 -3.62 2.88 2.25
N LEU A 87 -3.26 3.43 3.38
CA LEU A 87 -3.30 2.76 4.66
C LEU A 87 -4.11 3.63 5.62
N ALA A 88 -5.32 3.18 5.94
CA ALA A 88 -6.16 3.85 6.92
C ALA A 88 -5.75 3.37 8.31
N ILE A 89 -5.46 4.27 9.23
CA ILE A 89 -4.89 3.95 10.54
C ILE A 89 -5.77 4.55 11.64
N GLY A 90 -6.00 3.78 12.70
CA GLY A 90 -6.75 4.23 13.86
C GLY A 90 -6.56 3.29 15.04
N HIS A 91 -7.27 3.59 16.12
CA HIS A 91 -7.30 2.68 17.26
C HIS A 91 -8.25 1.53 16.96
N PRO A 92 -7.95 0.29 17.44
CA PRO A 92 -8.80 -0.86 17.17
C PRO A 92 -10.18 -0.69 17.84
N ALA A 93 -11.24 -0.86 17.05
CA ALA A 93 -12.61 -0.82 17.52
C ALA A 93 -13.26 -2.21 17.55
N GLU A 94 -12.60 -3.19 16.91
CA GLU A 94 -13.07 -4.56 16.83
C GLU A 94 -11.88 -5.52 16.84
N SER A 95 -12.15 -6.77 17.12
CA SER A 95 -11.14 -7.83 17.09
C SER A 95 -11.63 -8.90 16.12
N PRO A 96 -11.34 -8.75 14.82
CA PRO A 96 -11.80 -9.70 13.82
C PRO A 96 -11.18 -11.07 14.02
N GLU A 97 -11.91 -12.10 13.63
CA GLU A 97 -11.39 -13.46 13.66
C GLU A 97 -10.21 -13.61 12.70
N ARG A 98 -9.29 -14.45 13.11
CA ARG A 98 -8.11 -14.73 12.31
C ARG A 98 -8.49 -15.54 11.08
N THR A 99 -8.17 -15.04 9.91
CA THR A 99 -8.38 -15.78 8.67
C THR A 99 -7.35 -16.90 8.52
N THR A 100 -7.72 -17.94 7.78
CA THR A 100 -6.81 -19.06 7.54
C THR A 100 -5.69 -18.67 6.57
N ARG A 101 -4.58 -19.38 6.71
CA ARG A 101 -3.46 -19.28 5.77
C ARG A 101 -3.10 -20.68 5.30
N ARG A 102 -2.57 -20.77 4.10
CA ARG A 102 -2.03 -22.04 3.60
C ARG A 102 -0.82 -22.44 4.46
N ARG A 103 -0.59 -23.74 4.56
CA ARG A 103 0.57 -24.23 5.31
C ARG A 103 1.86 -23.77 4.63
N LEU A 104 2.85 -23.49 5.44
CA LEU A 104 4.16 -23.06 4.94
C LEU A 104 4.75 -24.10 3.99
N SER A 105 4.58 -25.40 4.30
CA SER A 105 5.04 -26.50 3.45
C SER A 105 4.43 -26.51 2.05
N ASP A 106 3.25 -25.89 1.88
CA ASP A 106 2.61 -25.77 0.56
C ASP A 106 3.14 -24.58 -0.24
N LEU A 107 3.80 -23.64 0.43
CA LEU A 107 4.24 -22.38 -0.17
C LEU A 107 5.74 -22.32 -0.42
N VAL A 108 6.52 -23.02 0.40
CA VAL A 108 7.98 -23.01 0.33
C VAL A 108 8.47 -24.35 -0.20
N HIS A 109 9.30 -24.31 -1.21
CA HIS A 109 9.87 -25.50 -1.83
C HIS A 109 11.39 -25.36 -1.83
N GLU A 110 12.07 -26.40 -1.32
CA GLU A 110 13.52 -26.45 -1.38
C GLU A 110 13.93 -27.00 -2.74
N LEU A 111 14.88 -26.32 -3.37
CA LEU A 111 15.44 -26.80 -4.63
C LEU A 111 16.57 -27.79 -4.37
N PRO A 112 16.70 -28.84 -5.19
CA PRO A 112 17.83 -29.76 -5.08
C PRO A 112 19.14 -29.01 -5.33
N ARG A 113 20.17 -29.39 -4.57
CA ARG A 113 21.53 -28.83 -4.72
C ARG A 113 22.27 -29.46 -5.90
#